data_6d6f8248c0c02761a21f2346e3814f77
#
_entry.id   6d6f8248c0c02761a21f2346e3814f77
#
_cell.length_a   1.000
_cell.length_b   1.000
_cell.length_c   1.000
_cell.angle_alpha   90.00
_cell.angle_beta   90.00
_cell.angle_gamma   90.00
#
_symmetry.space_group_name_H-M   'P 1'
#
loop_
_entity.id
_entity.type
_entity.pdbx_description
1 polymer ?
#
loop_
_entity_poly.entity_id
_entity_poly.type
_entity_poly.pdbx_seq_one_letter_code
_entity_poly.pdbx_strand_id
1 'polypeptide(L)'
;NKTYQPGDPVSTIGYPTDSSSPELKKPIVAGQLYKADGVVKSVDNYDDKGSKGITYHMTSVSGLSGAGIINGDGKVVGVHQHGTIENGIPDKDRFGGGIVLSPEQVKWVKDIIAKYGVKGWYQGDNGKRYYFTPEGEMFRNKTAVIGENQYSFDENGVATLIKGIDYGRVVVQHVDETGNPIKTDDTFVEKTEVGTAFDYNFKKEIAKTDFYTKNQEKYQIVSID
;
A
#
# COMPACT_ATOMS: atom_id res chain seq x y z
N ASN A 1 -16.99 7.29 -1.81
CA ASN A 1 -17.38 7.80 -3.14
C ASN A 1 -17.01 9.28 -3.22
N LYS A 2 -15.88 9.60 -3.92
CA LYS A 2 -15.56 11.00 -4.20
C LYS A 2 -16.45 11.45 -5.37
N THR A 3 -17.25 12.49 -5.16
CA THR A 3 -17.99 13.15 -6.24
C THR A 3 -17.01 14.07 -6.95
N TYR A 4 -16.80 13.89 -8.26
CA TYR A 4 -15.96 14.77 -9.06
C TYR A 4 -16.70 16.04 -9.39
N GLN A 5 -15.99 17.17 -9.28
CA GLN A 5 -16.53 18.51 -9.55
C GLN A 5 -15.76 19.16 -10.72
N PRO A 6 -16.39 20.06 -11.47
CA PRO A 6 -15.67 20.87 -12.42
C PRO A 6 -14.45 21.56 -11.79
N GLY A 7 -13.30 21.47 -12.45
CA GLY A 7 -12.02 21.97 -11.95
C GLY A 7 -11.14 20.95 -11.24
N ASP A 8 -11.68 19.79 -10.83
CA ASP A 8 -10.85 18.72 -10.24
C ASP A 8 -9.79 18.24 -11.22
N PRO A 9 -8.51 18.06 -10.77
CA PRO A 9 -7.44 17.60 -11.64
C PRO A 9 -7.63 16.15 -12.04
N VAL A 10 -7.41 15.85 -13.32
CA VAL A 10 -7.39 14.51 -13.88
C VAL A 10 -6.25 14.38 -14.90
N SER A 11 -5.78 13.16 -15.09
CA SER A 11 -4.81 12.83 -16.13
C SER A 11 -5.13 11.48 -16.76
N THR A 12 -4.59 11.25 -17.97
CA THR A 12 -4.54 9.94 -18.61
C THR A 12 -3.11 9.59 -18.96
N ILE A 13 -2.79 8.29 -18.91
CA ILE A 13 -1.46 7.79 -19.30
C ILE A 13 -1.67 6.58 -20.20
N GLY A 14 -1.03 6.61 -21.38
CA GLY A 14 -1.17 5.53 -22.35
C GLY A 14 -0.17 5.67 -23.51
N TYR A 15 -0.37 4.83 -24.51
CA TYR A 15 0.46 4.76 -25.72
C TYR A 15 -0.37 5.19 -26.94
N PRO A 16 -0.39 6.49 -27.25
CA PRO A 16 -1.13 7.02 -28.39
C PRO A 16 -0.53 6.57 -29.72
N THR A 17 -1.27 6.83 -30.79
CA THR A 17 -0.74 6.79 -32.17
C THR A 17 0.07 8.06 -32.46
N ASP A 18 0.85 8.02 -33.55
CA ASP A 18 1.57 9.21 -34.03
C ASP A 18 0.61 10.38 -34.25
N SER A 19 1.03 11.54 -33.79
CA SER A 19 0.33 12.80 -34.05
C SER A 19 1.34 13.95 -34.18
N SER A 20 1.22 14.67 -35.27
CA SER A 20 2.02 15.88 -35.59
C SER A 20 1.14 17.12 -35.76
N SER A 21 -0.01 17.14 -35.07
CA SER A 21 -0.89 18.30 -35.13
C SER A 21 -0.14 19.56 -34.71
N PRO A 22 -0.26 20.66 -35.47
CA PRO A 22 0.42 21.92 -35.15
C PRO A 22 0.08 22.50 -33.77
N GLU A 23 -1.06 22.11 -33.22
CA GLU A 23 -1.54 22.55 -31.91
C GLU A 23 -0.87 21.80 -30.75
N LEU A 24 -0.15 20.70 -31.01
CA LEU A 24 0.63 20.00 -30.01
C LEU A 24 1.95 20.70 -29.74
N LYS A 25 2.28 20.92 -28.47
CA LYS A 25 3.57 21.53 -28.07
C LYS A 25 4.78 20.70 -28.54
N LYS A 26 4.58 19.38 -28.71
CA LYS A 26 5.58 18.45 -29.25
C LYS A 26 4.85 17.37 -30.04
N PRO A 27 5.43 16.83 -31.12
CA PRO A 27 4.91 15.67 -31.81
C PRO A 27 4.78 14.48 -30.85
N ILE A 28 3.73 13.71 -31.03
CA ILE A 28 3.50 12.44 -30.32
C ILE A 28 3.97 11.33 -31.24
N VAL A 29 4.81 10.45 -30.73
CA VAL A 29 5.38 9.30 -31.43
C VAL A 29 4.75 8.02 -30.90
N ALA A 30 4.23 7.18 -31.78
CA ALA A 30 3.65 5.88 -31.41
C ALA A 30 4.65 5.01 -30.63
N GLY A 31 4.15 4.26 -29.67
CA GLY A 31 4.96 3.39 -28.81
C GLY A 31 5.68 4.10 -27.66
N GLN A 32 5.59 5.43 -27.57
CA GLN A 32 6.08 6.18 -26.43
C GLN A 32 4.96 6.40 -25.41
N LEU A 33 5.31 6.30 -24.12
CA LEU A 33 4.37 6.58 -23.04
C LEU A 33 4.06 8.09 -23.02
N TYR A 34 2.79 8.42 -23.10
CA TYR A 34 2.28 9.78 -23.10
C TYR A 34 1.38 10.00 -21.89
N LYS A 35 1.54 11.14 -21.24
CA LYS A 35 0.67 11.62 -20.18
C LYS A 35 0.00 12.91 -20.63
N ALA A 36 -1.32 12.95 -20.52
CA ALA A 36 -2.09 14.17 -20.67
C ALA A 36 -2.69 14.57 -19.34
N ASP A 37 -2.55 15.84 -18.98
CA ASP A 37 -3.13 16.44 -17.78
C ASP A 37 -4.28 17.36 -18.16
N GLY A 38 -5.31 17.43 -17.31
CA GLY A 38 -6.47 18.25 -17.53
C GLY A 38 -7.31 18.44 -16.27
N VAL A 39 -8.48 19.01 -16.45
CA VAL A 39 -9.44 19.25 -15.36
C VAL A 39 -10.83 18.79 -15.76
N VAL A 40 -11.58 18.28 -14.79
CA VAL A 40 -12.98 17.87 -14.99
C VAL A 40 -13.79 19.06 -15.50
N LYS A 41 -14.60 18.83 -16.53
CA LYS A 41 -15.59 19.78 -17.07
C LYS A 41 -16.97 19.48 -16.54
N SER A 42 -17.41 18.21 -16.62
CA SER A 42 -18.71 17.76 -16.11
C SER A 42 -18.69 16.29 -15.73
N VAL A 43 -19.65 15.90 -14.91
CA VAL A 43 -19.96 14.50 -14.60
C VAL A 43 -21.48 14.35 -14.73
N ASP A 44 -21.90 13.53 -15.67
CA ASP A 44 -23.30 13.36 -16.04
C ASP A 44 -23.73 11.89 -16.00
N ASN A 45 -25.01 11.62 -16.05
CA ASN A 45 -25.50 10.25 -16.24
C ASN A 45 -25.16 9.80 -17.66
N TYR A 46 -24.49 8.65 -17.75
CA TYR A 46 -24.06 8.06 -19.01
C TYR A 46 -25.11 7.13 -19.61
N ASP A 47 -25.80 6.40 -18.74
CA ASP A 47 -26.84 5.46 -19.12
C ASP A 47 -28.00 5.42 -18.09
N ASP A 48 -29.08 4.70 -18.43
CA ASP A 48 -30.26 4.52 -17.57
C ASP A 48 -29.98 3.61 -16.36
N LYS A 49 -28.79 2.96 -16.30
CA LYS A 49 -28.36 2.08 -15.21
C LYS A 49 -27.56 2.81 -14.13
N GLY A 50 -27.41 4.13 -14.27
CA GLY A 50 -26.73 4.97 -13.28
C GLY A 50 -25.21 5.05 -13.45
N SER A 51 -24.64 4.57 -14.57
CA SER A 51 -23.25 4.82 -14.89
C SER A 51 -23.02 6.31 -15.06
N LYS A 52 -21.87 6.80 -14.62
CA LYS A 52 -21.48 8.20 -14.74
C LYS A 52 -20.46 8.38 -15.86
N GLY A 53 -20.75 9.28 -16.79
CA GLY A 53 -19.79 9.82 -17.74
C GLY A 53 -19.00 10.96 -17.10
N ILE A 54 -17.75 11.10 -17.47
CA ILE A 54 -16.91 12.23 -17.08
C ILE A 54 -16.33 12.89 -18.33
N THR A 55 -16.47 14.20 -18.42
CA THR A 55 -15.85 15.02 -19.47
C THR A 55 -14.81 15.93 -18.84
N TYR A 56 -13.72 16.13 -19.50
CA TYR A 56 -12.62 16.94 -19.00
C TYR A 56 -11.91 17.72 -20.12
N HIS A 57 -11.39 18.89 -19.80
CA HIS A 57 -10.50 19.65 -20.67
C HIS A 57 -9.12 19.00 -20.63
N MET A 58 -8.69 18.45 -21.76
CA MET A 58 -7.44 17.72 -21.90
C MET A 58 -7.12 17.57 -23.38
N THR A 59 -5.84 17.68 -23.75
CA THR A 59 -5.41 17.29 -25.09
C THR A 59 -5.50 15.76 -25.19
N SER A 60 -6.53 15.27 -25.85
CA SER A 60 -6.72 13.85 -26.15
C SER A 60 -6.28 13.54 -27.57
N VAL A 61 -5.63 12.41 -27.76
CA VAL A 61 -5.14 11.94 -29.05
C VAL A 61 -5.56 10.49 -29.30
N SER A 62 -5.60 10.09 -30.57
CA SER A 62 -5.94 8.73 -30.95
C SER A 62 -5.03 7.72 -30.27
N GLY A 63 -5.56 6.56 -29.89
CA GLY A 63 -4.83 5.49 -29.21
C GLY A 63 -4.88 5.56 -27.70
N LEU A 64 -5.39 6.64 -27.09
CA LEU A 64 -5.60 6.71 -25.63
C LEU A 64 -6.88 6.03 -25.15
N SER A 65 -7.76 5.59 -26.03
CA SER A 65 -8.95 4.83 -25.63
C SER A 65 -8.59 3.58 -24.84
N GLY A 66 -9.23 3.38 -23.70
CA GLY A 66 -8.90 2.32 -22.73
C GLY A 66 -7.90 2.74 -21.64
N ALA A 67 -7.25 3.90 -21.77
CA ALA A 67 -6.35 4.42 -20.74
C ALA A 67 -7.13 4.73 -19.44
N GLY A 68 -6.47 4.55 -18.30
CA GLY A 68 -7.04 4.94 -17.01
C GLY A 68 -7.20 6.45 -16.87
N ILE A 69 -8.34 6.90 -16.36
CA ILE A 69 -8.53 8.27 -15.89
C ILE A 69 -8.03 8.30 -14.45
N ILE A 70 -7.02 9.12 -14.18
CA ILE A 70 -6.32 9.22 -12.90
C ILE A 70 -6.70 10.54 -12.25
N ASN A 71 -7.11 10.52 -10.99
CA ASN A 71 -7.45 11.74 -10.25
C ASN A 71 -6.21 12.40 -9.63
N GLY A 72 -6.39 13.57 -9.00
CA GLY A 72 -5.33 14.31 -8.33
C GLY A 72 -4.61 13.55 -7.20
N ASP A 73 -5.22 12.49 -6.66
CA ASP A 73 -4.60 11.62 -5.65
C ASP A 73 -3.81 10.44 -6.28
N GLY A 74 -3.66 10.41 -7.61
CA GLY A 74 -2.97 9.35 -8.35
C GLY A 74 -3.75 8.03 -8.45
N LYS A 75 -5.06 8.03 -8.23
CA LYS A 75 -5.91 6.84 -8.29
C LYS A 75 -6.65 6.75 -9.61
N VAL A 76 -6.69 5.55 -10.20
CA VAL A 76 -7.54 5.25 -11.36
C VAL A 76 -9.00 5.31 -10.93
N VAL A 77 -9.78 6.14 -11.59
CA VAL A 77 -11.18 6.44 -11.24
C VAL A 77 -12.13 6.19 -12.41
N GLY A 78 -11.61 5.96 -13.59
CA GLY A 78 -12.42 5.75 -14.79
C GLY A 78 -11.59 5.20 -15.94
N VAL A 79 -12.25 5.03 -17.08
CA VAL A 79 -11.66 4.58 -18.34
C VAL A 79 -11.91 5.64 -19.41
N HIS A 80 -10.83 6.13 -20.01
CA HIS A 80 -10.90 7.08 -21.15
C HIS A 80 -11.48 6.40 -22.38
N GLN A 81 -12.42 7.05 -23.04
CA GLN A 81 -13.09 6.50 -24.22
C GLN A 81 -12.86 7.33 -25.49
N HIS A 82 -12.96 8.63 -25.37
CA HIS A 82 -12.97 9.54 -26.54
C HIS A 82 -12.41 10.92 -26.21
N GLY A 83 -12.11 11.67 -27.26
CA GLY A 83 -11.72 13.08 -27.18
C GLY A 83 -11.88 13.76 -28.52
N THR A 84 -11.66 15.07 -28.55
CA THR A 84 -11.57 15.83 -29.77
C THR A 84 -10.26 15.48 -30.49
N ILE A 85 -10.39 14.91 -31.68
CA ILE A 85 -9.28 14.51 -32.56
C ILE A 85 -9.19 15.37 -33.83
N GLU A 86 -10.13 16.31 -34.01
CA GLU A 86 -10.15 17.16 -35.19
C GLU A 86 -8.99 18.15 -35.17
N ASN A 87 -8.34 18.31 -36.34
CA ASN A 87 -7.32 19.32 -36.55
C ASN A 87 -7.93 20.72 -36.52
N GLY A 88 -7.18 21.69 -35.99
CA GLY A 88 -7.64 23.09 -35.95
C GLY A 88 -8.48 23.46 -34.74
N ILE A 89 -8.74 22.53 -33.80
CA ILE A 89 -9.39 22.86 -32.53
C ILE A 89 -8.33 23.38 -31.54
N PRO A 90 -8.47 24.63 -31.07
CA PRO A 90 -7.56 25.19 -30.07
C PRO A 90 -7.51 24.34 -28.80
N ASP A 91 -6.36 24.24 -28.13
CA ASP A 91 -6.16 23.46 -26.90
C ASP A 91 -7.21 23.76 -25.82
N LYS A 92 -7.63 25.02 -25.70
CA LYS A 92 -8.68 25.45 -24.74
C LYS A 92 -10.05 24.81 -24.99
N ASP A 93 -10.32 24.40 -26.24
CA ASP A 93 -11.60 23.82 -26.67
C ASP A 93 -11.53 22.30 -26.81
N ARG A 94 -10.34 21.71 -26.62
CA ARG A 94 -10.14 20.27 -26.63
C ARG A 94 -10.72 19.62 -25.37
N PHE A 95 -11.32 18.48 -25.55
CA PHE A 95 -11.86 17.72 -24.44
C PHE A 95 -11.59 16.22 -24.60
N GLY A 96 -11.60 15.53 -23.48
CA GLY A 96 -11.68 14.08 -23.41
C GLY A 96 -12.88 13.66 -22.59
N GLY A 97 -13.24 12.42 -22.72
CA GLY A 97 -14.34 11.85 -21.94
C GLY A 97 -14.16 10.36 -21.71
N GLY A 98 -14.89 9.87 -20.73
CA GLY A 98 -14.86 8.46 -20.38
C GLY A 98 -15.93 8.11 -19.34
N ILE A 99 -15.83 6.92 -18.82
CA ILE A 99 -16.76 6.40 -17.80
C ILE A 99 -16.05 6.36 -16.46
N VAL A 100 -16.72 6.87 -15.42
CA VAL A 100 -16.31 6.73 -14.03
C VAL A 100 -16.61 5.30 -13.56
N LEU A 101 -15.67 4.64 -12.90
CA LEU A 101 -15.86 3.30 -12.34
C LEU A 101 -16.93 3.33 -11.23
N SER A 102 -17.92 2.48 -11.35
CA SER A 102 -18.91 2.27 -10.30
C SER A 102 -18.27 1.59 -9.07
N PRO A 103 -18.90 1.69 -7.88
CA PRO A 103 -18.42 0.95 -6.70
C PRO A 103 -18.28 -0.56 -6.93
N GLU A 104 -19.18 -1.16 -7.71
CA GLU A 104 -19.15 -2.58 -8.06
C GLU A 104 -17.97 -2.92 -8.96
N GLN A 105 -17.69 -2.08 -9.96
CA GLN A 105 -16.52 -2.24 -10.84
C GLN A 105 -15.21 -2.07 -10.06
N VAL A 106 -15.15 -1.09 -9.16
CA VAL A 106 -14.00 -0.91 -8.26
C VAL A 106 -13.80 -2.15 -7.37
N LYS A 107 -14.89 -2.69 -6.81
CA LYS A 107 -14.83 -3.92 -6.03
C LYS A 107 -14.32 -5.10 -6.87
N TRP A 108 -14.89 -5.28 -8.05
CA TRP A 108 -14.45 -6.35 -8.96
C TRP A 108 -12.96 -6.26 -9.31
N VAL A 109 -12.46 -5.06 -9.65
CA VAL A 109 -11.01 -4.85 -9.92
C VAL A 109 -10.17 -5.21 -8.70
N LYS A 110 -10.59 -4.77 -7.50
CA LYS A 110 -9.89 -5.10 -6.24
C LYS A 110 -9.87 -6.59 -5.98
N ASP A 111 -10.98 -7.30 -6.20
CA ASP A 111 -11.07 -8.75 -6.02
C ASP A 111 -10.11 -9.49 -7.00
N ILE A 112 -9.99 -9.03 -8.25
CA ILE A 112 -9.03 -9.56 -9.22
C ILE A 112 -7.58 -9.29 -8.77
N ILE A 113 -7.28 -8.08 -8.32
CA ILE A 113 -5.95 -7.73 -7.80
C ILE A 113 -5.62 -8.58 -6.57
N ALA A 114 -6.56 -8.74 -5.63
CA ALA A 114 -6.38 -9.57 -4.45
C ALA A 114 -6.15 -11.04 -4.79
N LYS A 115 -6.75 -11.54 -5.87
CA LYS A 115 -6.61 -12.95 -6.30
C LYS A 115 -5.34 -13.21 -7.11
N TYR A 116 -4.99 -12.33 -8.04
CA TYR A 116 -3.96 -12.55 -9.06
C TYR A 116 -2.81 -11.53 -9.03
N GLY A 117 -2.93 -10.46 -8.27
CA GLY A 117 -1.93 -9.41 -8.16
C GLY A 117 -0.67 -9.85 -7.41
N VAL A 118 0.36 -9.04 -7.50
CA VAL A 118 1.60 -9.23 -6.74
C VAL A 118 1.30 -9.12 -5.25
N LYS A 119 1.90 -10.02 -4.46
CA LYS A 119 1.81 -10.04 -3.00
C LYS A 119 3.20 -10.20 -2.39
N GLY A 120 3.41 -9.59 -1.24
CA GLY A 120 4.70 -9.63 -0.58
C GLY A 120 5.77 -8.83 -1.33
N TRP A 121 7.00 -9.29 -1.26
CA TRP A 121 8.13 -8.63 -1.91
C TRP A 121 8.10 -8.78 -3.43
N TYR A 122 8.34 -7.68 -4.13
CA TYR A 122 8.51 -7.61 -5.56
C TYR A 122 9.77 -6.81 -5.92
N GLN A 123 10.55 -7.31 -6.85
CA GLN A 123 11.68 -6.60 -7.43
C GLN A 123 11.32 -6.16 -8.85
N GLY A 124 11.31 -4.86 -9.08
CA GLY A 124 11.07 -4.29 -10.39
C GLY A 124 12.27 -4.43 -11.32
N ASP A 125 12.06 -4.25 -12.63
CA ASP A 125 13.12 -4.28 -13.67
C ASP A 125 14.19 -3.20 -13.45
N ASN A 126 13.87 -2.17 -12.70
CA ASN A 126 14.79 -1.10 -12.27
C ASN A 126 15.69 -1.52 -11.09
N GLY A 127 15.62 -2.78 -10.65
CA GLY A 127 16.36 -3.32 -9.50
C GLY A 127 15.84 -2.87 -8.12
N LYS A 128 14.81 -2.03 -8.07
CA LYS A 128 14.22 -1.55 -6.82
C LYS A 128 13.23 -2.56 -6.24
N ARG A 129 13.08 -2.54 -4.92
CA ARG A 129 12.18 -3.45 -4.20
C ARG A 129 10.93 -2.72 -3.74
N TYR A 130 9.81 -3.44 -3.79
CA TYR A 130 8.48 -2.98 -3.41
C TYR A 130 7.81 -4.04 -2.54
N TYR A 131 6.82 -3.65 -1.75
CA TYR A 131 6.04 -4.59 -0.96
C TYR A 131 4.54 -4.36 -1.15
N PHE A 132 3.81 -5.46 -1.34
CA PHE A 132 2.36 -5.46 -1.55
C PHE A 132 1.66 -6.21 -0.44
N THR A 133 0.52 -5.67 0.01
CA THR A 133 -0.36 -6.36 0.98
C THR A 133 -0.97 -7.62 0.37
N PRO A 134 -1.57 -8.51 1.17
CA PRO A 134 -2.37 -9.63 0.66
C PRO A 134 -3.50 -9.20 -0.29
N GLU A 135 -4.01 -7.97 -0.12
CA GLU A 135 -5.04 -7.35 -0.97
C GLU A 135 -4.47 -6.75 -2.26
N GLY A 136 -3.13 -6.76 -2.44
CA GLY A 136 -2.43 -6.24 -3.61
C GLY A 136 -2.19 -4.72 -3.57
N GLU A 137 -2.31 -4.08 -2.41
CA GLU A 137 -2.00 -2.67 -2.25
C GLU A 137 -0.50 -2.48 -1.99
N MET A 138 0.15 -1.62 -2.77
CA MET A 138 1.57 -1.31 -2.59
C MET A 138 1.81 -0.37 -1.40
N PHE A 139 2.79 -0.68 -0.58
CA PHE A 139 3.23 0.21 0.50
C PHE A 139 3.86 1.47 -0.07
N ARG A 140 3.41 2.65 0.39
CA ARG A 140 3.91 3.97 0.01
C ARG A 140 3.86 4.93 1.19
N ASN A 141 4.79 5.89 1.25
CA ASN A 141 4.84 6.95 2.27
C ASN A 141 4.64 6.42 3.70
N LYS A 142 5.28 5.31 4.03
CA LYS A 142 5.14 4.69 5.35
C LYS A 142 6.38 3.92 5.76
N THR A 143 6.45 3.64 7.05
CA THR A 143 7.40 2.70 7.63
C THR A 143 6.66 1.42 8.03
N ALA A 144 7.26 0.27 7.86
CA ALA A 144 6.69 -1.01 8.29
C ALA A 144 7.78 -2.01 8.67
N VAL A 145 7.42 -2.91 9.59
CA VAL A 145 8.22 -4.10 9.92
C VAL A 145 7.74 -5.25 9.06
N ILE A 146 8.65 -5.86 8.32
CA ILE A 146 8.38 -7.01 7.47
C ILE A 146 9.43 -8.07 7.77
N GLY A 147 8.97 -9.19 8.35
CA GLY A 147 9.87 -10.18 8.92
C GLY A 147 10.64 -9.61 10.11
N GLU A 148 11.96 -9.67 10.07
CA GLU A 148 12.85 -9.18 11.13
C GLU A 148 13.53 -7.85 10.76
N ASN A 149 12.95 -7.11 9.82
CA ASN A 149 13.53 -5.86 9.36
C ASN A 149 12.48 -4.75 9.31
N GLN A 150 12.92 -3.55 9.62
CA GLN A 150 12.14 -2.33 9.44
C GLN A 150 12.55 -1.63 8.15
N TYR A 151 11.56 -1.26 7.35
CA TYR A 151 11.73 -0.60 6.05
C TYR A 151 10.97 0.72 6.03
N SER A 152 11.50 1.70 5.28
CA SER A 152 10.74 2.86 4.80
C SER A 152 10.33 2.64 3.35
N PHE A 153 9.18 3.16 2.99
CA PHE A 153 8.63 3.16 1.63
C PHE A 153 8.39 4.59 1.21
N ASP A 154 9.02 5.03 0.13
CA ASP A 154 8.85 6.38 -0.40
C ASP A 154 7.50 6.58 -1.11
N GLU A 155 7.27 7.75 -1.71
CA GLU A 155 6.05 8.07 -2.46
C GLU A 155 5.82 7.14 -3.66
N ASN A 156 6.89 6.59 -4.23
CA ASN A 156 6.85 5.66 -5.34
C ASN A 156 6.77 4.20 -4.88
N GLY A 157 6.79 3.95 -3.56
CA GLY A 157 6.74 2.62 -2.95
C GLY A 157 8.09 1.90 -2.92
N VAL A 158 9.20 2.60 -3.18
CA VAL A 158 10.53 2.00 -3.12
C VAL A 158 10.91 1.73 -1.67
N ALA A 159 11.24 0.47 -1.39
CA ALA A 159 11.64 0.03 -0.07
C ALA A 159 13.12 0.34 0.20
N THR A 160 13.41 0.95 1.35
CA THR A 160 14.75 1.13 1.90
C THR A 160 14.81 0.48 3.28
N LEU A 161 15.80 -0.37 3.52
CA LEU A 161 16.03 -0.97 4.84
C LEU A 161 16.47 0.12 5.83
N ILE A 162 15.78 0.23 6.95
CA ILE A 162 16.15 1.14 8.06
C ILE A 162 17.07 0.41 9.03
N LYS A 163 16.60 -0.72 9.57
CA LYS A 163 17.35 -1.54 10.53
C LYS A 163 16.83 -2.98 10.54
N GLY A 164 17.67 -3.92 10.95
CA GLY A 164 17.23 -5.20 11.49
C GLY A 164 16.56 -5.02 12.85
N ILE A 165 15.68 -5.92 13.22
CA ILE A 165 15.06 -5.96 14.53
C ILE A 165 15.57 -7.19 15.24
N ASP A 166 16.33 -6.97 16.31
CA ASP A 166 16.78 -8.06 17.17
C ASP A 166 15.63 -8.45 18.11
N TYR A 167 15.33 -9.71 18.14
CA TYR A 167 14.34 -10.28 19.03
C TYR A 167 14.99 -11.13 20.11
N GLY A 168 14.49 -11.01 21.32
CA GLY A 168 14.83 -11.86 22.45
C GLY A 168 13.63 -12.56 23.00
N ARG A 169 13.86 -13.44 23.96
CA ARG A 169 12.84 -14.06 24.80
C ARG A 169 13.08 -13.70 26.26
N VAL A 170 12.02 -13.71 27.07
CA VAL A 170 12.12 -13.51 28.51
C VAL A 170 11.88 -14.86 29.19
N VAL A 171 12.87 -15.29 29.95
CA VAL A 171 12.86 -16.56 30.65
C VAL A 171 13.11 -16.30 32.14
N VAL A 172 12.30 -16.92 33.01
CA VAL A 172 12.54 -16.92 34.45
C VAL A 172 13.16 -18.24 34.85
N GLN A 173 14.35 -18.14 35.40
CA GLN A 173 15.09 -19.28 35.94
C GLN A 173 14.73 -19.48 37.41
N HIS A 174 14.51 -20.72 37.82
CA HIS A 174 14.28 -21.07 39.19
C HIS A 174 15.51 -21.75 39.76
N VAL A 175 16.23 -21.06 40.66
CA VAL A 175 17.51 -21.51 41.21
C VAL A 175 17.48 -21.51 42.72
N ASP A 176 18.34 -22.35 43.33
CA ASP A 176 18.61 -22.30 44.77
C ASP A 176 19.60 -21.16 45.13
N GLU A 177 19.93 -21.01 46.41
CA GLU A 177 20.85 -19.96 46.91
C GLU A 177 22.29 -20.06 46.31
N THR A 178 22.62 -21.18 45.70
CA THR A 178 23.91 -21.43 45.07
C THR A 178 23.89 -21.34 43.55
N GLY A 179 22.68 -21.00 42.97
CA GLY A 179 22.49 -20.84 41.54
C GLY A 179 22.16 -22.15 40.80
N ASN A 180 21.93 -23.25 41.51
CA ASN A 180 21.53 -24.51 40.86
C ASN A 180 20.05 -24.53 40.52
N PRO A 181 19.66 -24.99 39.33
CA PRO A 181 18.27 -25.04 38.93
C PRO A 181 17.45 -26.03 39.79
N ILE A 182 16.35 -25.52 40.35
CA ILE A 182 15.40 -26.32 41.19
C ILE A 182 14.14 -26.70 40.42
N LYS A 183 13.84 -26.01 39.33
CA LYS A 183 12.69 -26.25 38.44
C LYS A 183 13.08 -25.90 37.00
N THR A 184 12.31 -26.42 36.06
CA THR A 184 12.42 -26.00 34.64
C THR A 184 12.11 -24.52 34.51
N ASP A 185 12.86 -23.82 33.66
CA ASP A 185 12.65 -22.42 33.34
C ASP A 185 11.23 -22.16 32.78
N ASP A 186 10.62 -21.07 33.18
CA ASP A 186 9.37 -20.61 32.61
C ASP A 186 9.65 -19.55 31.53
N THR A 187 9.19 -19.78 30.32
CA THR A 187 9.25 -18.79 29.25
C THR A 187 8.00 -17.93 29.28
N PHE A 188 8.17 -16.62 29.56
CA PHE A 188 7.06 -15.67 29.65
C PHE A 188 6.78 -14.97 28.33
N VAL A 189 7.82 -14.68 27.56
CA VAL A 189 7.73 -14.04 26.27
C VAL A 189 8.60 -14.79 25.29
N GLU A 190 7.97 -15.43 24.33
CA GLU A 190 8.68 -16.18 23.28
C GLU A 190 9.45 -15.29 22.33
N LYS A 191 8.91 -14.10 22.01
CA LYS A 191 9.53 -13.17 21.08
C LYS A 191 9.16 -11.74 21.42
N THR A 192 10.16 -10.89 21.71
CA THR A 192 10.01 -9.45 21.90
C THR A 192 11.20 -8.70 21.31
N GLU A 193 10.99 -7.46 20.80
CA GLU A 193 12.09 -6.63 20.32
C GLU A 193 13.03 -6.27 21.48
N VAL A 194 14.34 -6.48 21.28
CA VAL A 194 15.37 -6.14 22.28
C VAL A 194 15.32 -4.65 22.59
N GLY A 195 15.33 -4.31 23.88
CA GLY A 195 15.17 -2.94 24.37
C GLY A 195 13.71 -2.53 24.65
N THR A 196 12.73 -3.40 24.38
CA THR A 196 11.35 -3.19 24.82
C THR A 196 11.28 -3.31 26.35
N ALA A 197 10.63 -2.34 27.00
CA ALA A 197 10.38 -2.43 28.44
C ALA A 197 9.54 -3.66 28.75
N PHE A 198 9.99 -4.45 29.72
CA PHE A 198 9.30 -5.63 30.19
C PHE A 198 8.81 -5.40 31.62
N ASP A 199 7.49 -5.46 31.80
CA ASP A 199 6.86 -5.35 33.12
C ASP A 199 6.24 -6.68 33.50
N TYR A 200 6.85 -7.37 34.47
CA TYR A 200 6.34 -8.62 35.00
C TYR A 200 6.09 -8.52 36.48
N ASN A 201 4.86 -8.77 36.87
CA ASN A 201 4.46 -8.72 38.28
C ASN A 201 4.80 -10.05 38.99
N PHE A 202 6.05 -10.21 39.36
CA PHE A 202 6.57 -11.38 40.07
C PHE A 202 5.72 -11.75 41.32
N LYS A 203 5.31 -10.76 42.10
CA LYS A 203 4.50 -10.99 43.32
C LYS A 203 3.16 -11.66 43.04
N LYS A 204 2.52 -11.31 41.91
CA LYS A 204 1.21 -11.87 41.52
C LYS A 204 1.34 -13.29 40.97
N GLU A 205 2.38 -13.57 40.22
CA GLU A 205 2.56 -14.87 39.54
C GLU A 205 3.20 -15.92 40.46
N ILE A 206 4.07 -15.51 41.37
CA ILE A 206 4.76 -16.40 42.31
C ILE A 206 3.90 -16.72 43.54
N ALA A 207 3.01 -15.82 43.93
CA ALA A 207 2.07 -16.05 45.04
C ALA A 207 1.14 -17.26 44.85
N LYS A 208 1.12 -17.89 43.68
CA LYS A 208 0.33 -19.09 43.40
C LYS A 208 1.01 -20.39 43.77
N THR A 209 2.31 -20.37 44.08
CA THR A 209 3.07 -21.58 44.48
C THR A 209 4.05 -21.22 45.60
N ASP A 210 3.69 -21.48 46.83
CA ASP A 210 4.51 -21.16 48.01
C ASP A 210 5.82 -21.98 48.06
N PHE A 211 5.89 -23.11 47.36
CA PHE A 211 7.02 -24.03 47.45
C PHE A 211 7.31 -24.75 46.15
N TYR A 212 8.60 -24.93 45.86
CA TYR A 212 9.09 -25.85 44.83
C TYR A 212 9.60 -27.15 45.51
N THR A 213 9.44 -28.29 44.87
CA THR A 213 9.94 -29.56 45.35
C THR A 213 10.92 -30.13 44.33
N LYS A 214 12.18 -30.40 44.77
CA LYS A 214 13.18 -31.12 44.01
C LYS A 214 13.80 -32.18 44.93
N ASN A 215 13.92 -33.42 44.46
CA ASN A 215 14.51 -34.53 45.22
C ASN A 215 13.91 -34.72 46.60
N GLN A 216 12.57 -34.53 46.75
CA GLN A 216 11.82 -34.57 48.01
C GLN A 216 12.09 -33.41 48.99
N GLU A 217 12.94 -32.46 48.65
CA GLU A 217 13.16 -31.23 49.40
C GLU A 217 12.19 -30.14 48.92
N LYS A 218 11.76 -29.30 49.88
CA LYS A 218 10.87 -28.16 49.65
C LYS A 218 11.69 -26.88 49.69
N TYR A 219 11.57 -26.06 48.66
CA TYR A 219 12.21 -24.77 48.57
C TYR A 219 11.16 -23.68 48.68
N GLN A 220 11.40 -22.70 49.54
CA GLN A 220 10.60 -21.47 49.65
C GLN A 220 11.32 -20.31 49.00
N ILE A 221 10.58 -19.47 48.33
CA ILE A 221 11.15 -18.21 47.75
C ILE A 221 11.47 -17.28 48.91
N VAL A 222 12.75 -16.91 49.05
CA VAL A 222 13.23 -15.98 50.08
C VAL A 222 13.55 -14.58 49.50
N SER A 223 13.91 -14.48 48.22
CA SER A 223 14.15 -13.21 47.52
C SER A 223 13.91 -13.35 46.02
N ILE A 224 13.70 -12.21 45.35
CA ILE A 224 13.64 -12.04 43.91
C ILE A 224 14.47 -10.79 43.63
N ASP A 225 15.59 -10.95 42.97
CA ASP A 225 16.53 -9.88 42.58
C ASP A 225 16.28 -9.42 41.14
#